data_e9515270fb1810340445bbabc9fc30a4
#
_entry.id   e9515270fb1810340445bbabc9fc30a4
#
_cell.length_a   1.000
_cell.length_b   1.000
_cell.length_c   1.000
_cell.angle_alpha   90.00
_cell.angle_beta   90.00
_cell.angle_gamma   90.00
#
_symmetry.space_group_name_H-M   'P 1'
#
loop_
_entity.id
_entity.type
_entity.pdbx_description
1 polymer ?
#
loop_
_entity_poly.entity_id
_entity_poly.type
_entity_poly.pdbx_seq_one_letter_code
_entity_poly.pdbx_strand_id
1 'polypeptide(L)'
;EKGTIEERTEPKKLFPQAQSIISIALAYPTKLKNAPRNTAGNRRGIFSRTSWGEDYHVVLRDRLEKLALFIDSKIDDFECKIMVDTGELSDRAVAERAGIGFSGKNASIITKEFGSFVYLGEMITNIPFVADKPVEDTCGDCRICLDACPTGALVQGGQLNANQCLSFLSQTKVSLADHFKQKLGTRLYGCDTCQLVCPYNKQVDFHLHEEFEPDPEVAKPLLKPMLQKSNREFREKFGHLSGFWRGKNPLQRNAIIALAHFKDDSAVDVLKEVILEDIRPVIRETAIRALGEIQTERARLALDKVSEQVTEAPLIEEIEKALAKYRQGKIS
;
A
#
# COMPACT_ATOMS: atom_id res chain seq x y z
N GLU A 1 2.95 14.86 -3.45
CA GLU A 1 1.82 15.78 -3.52
C GLU A 1 1.87 16.52 -4.85
N LYS A 2 0.72 16.73 -5.48
CA LYS A 2 0.56 17.39 -6.76
C LYS A 2 0.09 18.84 -6.55
N GLY A 3 0.43 19.75 -7.47
CA GLY A 3 0.02 21.14 -7.45
C GLY A 3 0.80 22.04 -6.47
N THR A 4 0.56 23.34 -6.61
CA THR A 4 1.09 24.38 -5.71
C THR A 4 0.27 24.44 -4.41
N ILE A 5 0.75 25.18 -3.41
CA ILE A 5 -0.01 25.39 -2.16
C ILE A 5 -1.34 26.08 -2.47
N GLU A 6 -1.34 27.05 -3.36
CA GLU A 6 -2.54 27.79 -3.78
C GLU A 6 -3.57 26.88 -4.44
N GLU A 7 -3.16 26.02 -5.36
CA GLU A 7 -4.04 25.03 -6.02
C GLU A 7 -4.64 24.06 -4.99
N ARG A 8 -3.89 23.72 -3.96
CA ARG A 8 -4.33 22.79 -2.89
C ARG A 8 -5.28 23.43 -1.88
N THR A 9 -5.26 24.74 -1.74
CA THR A 9 -6.03 25.47 -0.72
C THR A 9 -7.13 26.38 -1.30
N GLU A 10 -7.05 26.71 -2.59
CA GLU A 10 -7.97 27.61 -3.29
C GLU A 10 -8.67 26.88 -4.45
N PRO A 11 -9.82 26.22 -4.23
CA PRO A 11 -10.52 25.46 -5.28
C PRO A 11 -10.80 26.26 -6.57
N LYS A 12 -10.96 27.58 -6.48
CA LYS A 12 -11.15 28.47 -7.63
C LYS A 12 -9.94 28.52 -8.59
N LYS A 13 -8.74 28.17 -8.13
CA LYS A 13 -7.57 28.00 -9.01
C LYS A 13 -7.69 26.77 -9.91
N LEU A 14 -8.40 25.74 -9.42
CA LEU A 14 -8.62 24.48 -10.15
C LEU A 14 -9.88 24.53 -11.00
N PHE A 15 -10.88 25.28 -10.56
CA PHE A 15 -12.17 25.44 -11.21
C PHE A 15 -12.71 26.86 -10.90
N PRO A 16 -12.55 27.83 -11.82
CA PRO A 16 -12.85 29.26 -11.56
C PRO A 16 -14.26 29.53 -11.07
N GLN A 17 -15.25 28.75 -11.51
CA GLN A 17 -16.67 28.87 -11.13
C GLN A 17 -17.00 28.18 -9.80
N ALA A 18 -16.02 27.63 -9.07
CA ALA A 18 -16.24 26.88 -7.85
C ALA A 18 -17.09 27.64 -6.82
N GLN A 19 -18.19 27.03 -6.38
CA GLN A 19 -19.09 27.51 -5.35
C GLN A 19 -19.13 26.56 -4.14
N SER A 20 -19.07 25.23 -4.40
CA SER A 20 -19.04 24.22 -3.35
C SER A 20 -18.22 23.00 -3.76
N ILE A 21 -17.96 22.12 -2.81
CA ILE A 21 -17.33 20.82 -3.03
C ILE A 21 -18.20 19.74 -2.42
N ILE A 22 -18.52 18.72 -3.20
CA ILE A 22 -19.16 17.50 -2.73
C ILE A 22 -18.05 16.49 -2.45
N SER A 23 -18.05 15.89 -1.26
CA SER A 23 -17.16 14.76 -0.91
C SER A 23 -17.97 13.49 -0.76
N ILE A 24 -17.44 12.38 -1.27
CA ILE A 24 -18.03 11.05 -1.08
C ILE A 24 -17.04 10.14 -0.38
N ALA A 25 -17.58 9.13 0.33
CA ALA A 25 -16.81 8.07 0.94
C ALA A 25 -17.44 6.71 0.61
N LEU A 26 -16.64 5.75 0.14
CA LEU A 26 -17.06 4.36 -0.11
C LEU A 26 -16.33 3.43 0.84
N ALA A 27 -17.08 2.66 1.64
CA ALA A 27 -16.51 1.67 2.54
C ALA A 27 -15.96 0.46 1.78
N TYR A 28 -14.85 -0.12 2.26
CA TYR A 28 -14.25 -1.32 1.68
C TYR A 28 -14.07 -2.43 2.72
N PRO A 29 -14.04 -3.72 2.28
CA PRO A 29 -13.93 -4.87 3.17
C PRO A 29 -12.63 -4.88 3.97
N THR A 30 -12.69 -5.42 5.20
CA THR A 30 -11.54 -5.51 6.09
C THR A 30 -11.12 -6.95 6.39
N LYS A 31 -11.95 -7.93 6.08
CA LYS A 31 -11.69 -9.35 6.30
C LYS A 31 -11.75 -10.14 5.00
N LEU A 32 -10.87 -11.11 4.89
CA LEU A 32 -10.89 -12.09 3.82
C LEU A 32 -11.73 -13.29 4.25
N LYS A 33 -12.81 -13.54 3.54
CA LYS A 33 -13.52 -14.83 3.63
C LYS A 33 -12.59 -15.92 3.09
N ASN A 34 -12.48 -17.05 3.80
CA ASN A 34 -11.64 -18.18 3.39
C ASN A 34 -10.16 -17.82 3.15
N ALA A 35 -9.57 -16.96 3.99
CA ALA A 35 -8.20 -16.53 3.85
C ALA A 35 -7.22 -17.72 3.76
N PRO A 36 -6.42 -17.83 2.70
CA PRO A 36 -5.48 -18.94 2.54
C PRO A 36 -4.40 -18.89 3.61
N ARG A 37 -4.00 -20.08 4.10
CA ARG A 37 -3.02 -20.22 5.17
C ARG A 37 -1.59 -20.25 4.64
N ASN A 38 -0.66 -19.74 5.43
CA ASN A 38 0.77 -19.94 5.24
C ASN A 38 1.16 -21.35 5.68
N THR A 39 1.84 -22.08 4.82
CA THR A 39 2.46 -23.37 5.15
C THR A 39 3.92 -23.38 4.72
N ALA A 40 4.71 -24.32 5.25
CA ALA A 40 6.08 -24.51 4.79
C ALA A 40 6.07 -24.79 3.28
N GLY A 41 6.96 -24.14 2.54
CA GLY A 41 7.02 -24.26 1.09
C GLY A 41 5.95 -23.50 0.29
N ASN A 42 4.87 -23.04 0.93
CA ASN A 42 3.79 -22.26 0.32
C ASN A 42 3.55 -20.97 1.10
N ARG A 43 4.58 -20.13 1.19
CA ARG A 43 4.53 -18.84 1.87
C ARG A 43 3.77 -17.82 1.06
N ARG A 44 3.01 -16.97 1.75
CA ARG A 44 2.14 -15.96 1.15
C ARG A 44 2.48 -14.57 1.66
N GLY A 45 2.44 -13.60 0.77
CA GLY A 45 2.46 -12.19 1.13
C GLY A 45 1.05 -11.66 1.36
N ILE A 46 0.95 -10.37 1.69
CA ILE A 46 -0.35 -9.69 1.85
C ILE A 46 -0.32 -8.30 1.22
N PHE A 47 -1.34 -8.01 0.43
CA PHE A 47 -1.69 -6.64 0.05
C PHE A 47 -2.48 -5.98 1.16
N SER A 48 -2.28 -4.68 1.37
CA SER A 48 -3.14 -3.91 2.29
C SER A 48 -4.59 -3.91 1.80
N ARG A 49 -5.50 -3.69 2.72
CA ARG A 49 -6.95 -3.69 2.46
C ARG A 49 -7.35 -2.67 1.41
N THR A 50 -6.67 -1.54 1.38
CA THR A 50 -6.85 -0.49 0.35
C THR A 50 -6.48 -0.93 -1.08
N SER A 51 -6.05 -2.15 -1.28
CA SER A 51 -5.71 -2.71 -2.59
C SER A 51 -6.32 -4.10 -2.78
N TRP A 52 -7.45 -4.37 -2.13
CA TRP A 52 -8.27 -5.53 -2.38
C TRP A 52 -9.37 -5.17 -3.39
N GLY A 53 -9.69 -6.04 -4.32
CA GLY A 53 -10.67 -5.76 -5.38
C GLY A 53 -10.17 -4.76 -6.44
N GLU A 54 -11.10 -4.13 -7.13
CA GLU A 54 -10.82 -3.18 -8.21
C GLU A 54 -10.16 -1.89 -7.72
N ASP A 55 -9.43 -1.24 -8.61
CA ASP A 55 -8.80 0.05 -8.33
C ASP A 55 -9.86 1.11 -7.97
N TYR A 56 -9.81 1.59 -6.73
CA TYR A 56 -10.78 2.56 -6.20
C TYR A 56 -10.84 3.86 -7.00
N HIS A 57 -9.77 4.25 -7.67
CA HIS A 57 -9.79 5.44 -8.54
C HIS A 57 -10.82 5.29 -9.66
N VAL A 58 -10.95 4.09 -10.23
CA VAL A 58 -11.91 3.81 -11.29
C VAL A 58 -13.33 3.78 -10.72
N VAL A 59 -13.52 3.08 -9.61
CA VAL A 59 -14.84 2.91 -8.98
C VAL A 59 -15.40 4.24 -8.48
N LEU A 60 -14.59 5.04 -7.75
CA LEU A 60 -15.07 6.33 -7.25
C LEU A 60 -15.35 7.32 -8.37
N ARG A 61 -14.51 7.33 -9.41
CA ARG A 61 -14.75 8.19 -10.58
C ARG A 61 -16.09 7.86 -11.23
N ASP A 62 -16.39 6.58 -11.46
CA ASP A 62 -17.70 6.14 -11.99
C ASP A 62 -18.87 6.61 -11.11
N ARG A 63 -18.74 6.51 -9.78
CA ARG A 63 -19.77 6.98 -8.84
C ARG A 63 -19.96 8.50 -8.90
N LEU A 64 -18.86 9.25 -8.96
CA LEU A 64 -18.92 10.71 -9.07
C LEU A 64 -19.46 11.16 -10.42
N GLU A 65 -19.13 10.48 -11.52
CA GLU A 65 -19.69 10.76 -12.86
C GLU A 65 -21.20 10.50 -12.91
N LYS A 66 -21.67 9.39 -12.31
CA LYS A 66 -23.11 9.12 -12.18
C LYS A 66 -23.83 10.17 -11.34
N LEU A 67 -23.20 10.62 -10.25
CA LEU A 67 -23.75 11.70 -9.42
C LEU A 67 -23.79 13.02 -10.20
N ALA A 68 -22.75 13.34 -10.97
CA ALA A 68 -22.72 14.54 -11.80
C ALA A 68 -23.85 14.53 -12.84
N LEU A 69 -24.05 13.42 -13.55
CA LEU A 69 -25.16 13.26 -14.51
C LEU A 69 -26.54 13.39 -13.84
N PHE A 70 -26.70 12.89 -12.62
CA PHE A 70 -27.93 13.05 -11.88
C PHE A 70 -28.19 14.51 -11.52
N ILE A 71 -27.18 15.25 -11.04
CA ILE A 71 -27.31 16.68 -10.70
C ILE A 71 -27.61 17.49 -11.95
N ASP A 72 -26.89 17.26 -13.05
CA ASP A 72 -27.09 17.93 -14.35
C ASP A 72 -28.53 17.73 -14.88
N SER A 73 -29.13 16.58 -14.63
CA SER A 73 -30.55 16.32 -14.97
C SER A 73 -31.57 17.11 -14.14
N LYS A 74 -31.13 17.81 -13.06
CA LYS A 74 -32.00 18.53 -12.12
C LYS A 74 -31.71 20.02 -12.02
N ILE A 75 -30.53 20.45 -12.41
CA ILE A 75 -30.04 21.81 -12.25
C ILE A 75 -29.46 22.27 -13.59
N ASP A 76 -30.03 23.32 -14.17
CA ASP A 76 -29.52 23.91 -15.42
C ASP A 76 -28.11 24.52 -15.18
N ASP A 77 -27.31 24.55 -16.23
CA ASP A 77 -25.94 25.11 -16.23
C ASP A 77 -25.01 24.51 -15.16
N PHE A 78 -25.23 23.23 -14.80
CA PHE A 78 -24.35 22.51 -13.89
C PHE A 78 -22.99 22.23 -14.55
N GLU A 79 -21.93 22.63 -13.86
CA GLU A 79 -20.54 22.29 -14.22
C GLU A 79 -19.79 21.74 -13.01
N CYS A 80 -18.89 20.79 -13.24
CA CYS A 80 -18.10 20.21 -12.16
C CYS A 80 -16.72 19.73 -12.62
N LYS A 81 -15.83 19.56 -11.62
CA LYS A 81 -14.51 18.91 -11.75
C LYS A 81 -14.39 17.80 -10.73
N ILE A 82 -14.27 16.55 -11.22
CA ILE A 82 -14.13 15.35 -10.39
C ILE A 82 -12.66 15.07 -10.11
N MET A 83 -12.33 14.71 -8.87
CA MET A 83 -11.01 14.28 -8.44
C MET A 83 -11.11 13.08 -7.50
N VAL A 84 -10.10 12.19 -7.57
CA VAL A 84 -9.93 11.05 -6.69
C VAL A 84 -8.42 10.86 -6.47
N ASP A 85 -7.93 11.01 -5.26
CA ASP A 85 -6.54 10.83 -4.78
C ASP A 85 -5.46 11.59 -5.58
N THR A 86 -5.47 11.47 -6.89
CA THR A 86 -4.43 12.05 -7.76
C THR A 86 -4.66 13.52 -8.14
N GLY A 87 -5.64 14.19 -7.51
CA GLY A 87 -5.92 15.61 -7.65
C GLY A 87 -4.95 16.52 -6.88
N GLU A 88 -5.19 17.82 -6.96
CA GLU A 88 -4.43 18.84 -6.24
C GLU A 88 -4.93 19.02 -4.79
N LEU A 89 -6.23 18.83 -4.54
CA LEU A 89 -6.83 18.96 -3.21
C LEU A 89 -6.36 17.81 -2.28
N SER A 90 -6.47 18.04 -1.00
CA SER A 90 -6.31 16.98 0.01
C SER A 90 -7.65 16.36 0.31
N ASP A 91 -7.94 15.17 -0.26
CA ASP A 91 -9.20 14.43 -0.09
C ASP A 91 -9.60 14.33 1.38
N ARG A 92 -8.64 14.10 2.27
CA ARG A 92 -8.86 14.04 3.71
C ARG A 92 -9.34 15.38 4.28
N ALA A 93 -8.73 16.50 3.88
CA ALA A 93 -9.13 17.81 4.37
C ALA A 93 -10.50 18.25 3.83
N VAL A 94 -10.81 17.84 2.60
CA VAL A 94 -12.14 18.05 1.98
C VAL A 94 -13.20 17.22 2.72
N ALA A 95 -12.95 15.94 2.92
CA ALA A 95 -13.86 15.03 3.60
C ALA A 95 -14.16 15.48 5.05
N GLU A 96 -13.15 15.99 5.77
CA GLU A 96 -13.33 16.54 7.12
C GLU A 96 -14.25 17.75 7.13
N ARG A 97 -14.03 18.70 6.20
CA ARG A 97 -14.87 19.91 6.08
C ARG A 97 -16.28 19.60 5.60
N ALA A 98 -16.42 18.55 4.77
CA ALA A 98 -17.72 18.09 4.28
C ALA A 98 -18.49 17.21 5.30
N GLY A 99 -17.97 17.01 6.52
CA GLY A 99 -18.67 16.27 7.56
C GLY A 99 -18.68 14.73 7.36
N ILE A 100 -17.83 14.18 6.49
CA ILE A 100 -17.69 12.74 6.29
C ILE A 100 -17.14 12.06 7.56
N GLY A 101 -16.20 12.71 8.22
CA GLY A 101 -15.55 12.23 9.43
C GLY A 101 -14.54 13.25 9.94
N PHE A 102 -13.72 12.85 10.91
CA PHE A 102 -12.65 13.69 11.45
C PHE A 102 -11.26 13.11 11.07
N SER A 103 -10.26 13.97 11.01
CA SER A 103 -8.88 13.58 10.76
C SER A 103 -8.28 12.88 11.98
N GLY A 104 -8.14 11.56 11.91
CA GLY A 104 -7.60 10.77 13.01
C GLY A 104 -6.08 10.90 13.16
N LYS A 105 -5.57 10.57 14.36
CA LYS A 105 -4.11 10.56 14.65
C LYS A 105 -3.34 9.55 13.80
N ASN A 106 -4.01 8.57 13.19
CA ASN A 106 -3.44 7.62 12.22
C ASN A 106 -3.31 8.20 10.79
N ALA A 107 -3.55 9.50 10.62
CA ALA A 107 -3.50 10.22 9.35
C ALA A 107 -4.54 9.75 8.30
N SER A 108 -5.65 9.15 8.75
CA SER A 108 -6.82 8.80 7.91
C SER A 108 -8.06 9.55 8.38
N ILE A 109 -9.06 9.70 7.50
CA ILE A 109 -10.40 10.12 7.93
C ILE A 109 -11.02 8.96 8.74
N ILE A 110 -11.67 9.29 9.83
CA ILE A 110 -12.42 8.35 10.67
C ILE A 110 -13.89 8.73 10.63
N THR A 111 -14.68 7.90 9.98
CA THR A 111 -16.15 8.03 9.96
C THR A 111 -16.75 7.34 11.19
N LYS A 112 -17.95 7.75 11.59
CA LYS A 112 -18.66 7.16 12.72
C LYS A 112 -19.06 5.70 12.47
N GLU A 113 -19.49 5.39 11.24
CA GLU A 113 -20.06 4.10 10.89
C GLU A 113 -19.02 3.13 10.34
N PHE A 114 -18.14 3.59 9.46
CA PHE A 114 -17.20 2.75 8.70
C PHE A 114 -15.76 2.83 9.20
N GLY A 115 -15.53 3.50 10.33
CA GLY A 115 -14.18 3.75 10.82
C GLY A 115 -13.33 4.47 9.77
N SER A 116 -12.08 4.05 9.59
CA SER A 116 -11.18 4.62 8.58
C SER A 116 -11.04 3.74 7.31
N PHE A 117 -11.87 2.71 7.15
CA PHE A 117 -11.85 1.82 5.98
C PHE A 117 -12.78 2.35 4.89
N VAL A 118 -12.49 3.57 4.44
CA VAL A 118 -13.20 4.26 3.37
C VAL A 118 -12.23 4.85 2.34
N TYR A 119 -12.62 4.80 1.07
CA TYR A 119 -11.99 5.59 0.01
C TYR A 119 -12.72 6.92 -0.10
N LEU A 120 -11.98 7.95 -0.49
CA LEU A 120 -12.49 9.31 -0.61
C LEU A 120 -12.42 9.77 -2.06
N GLY A 121 -13.36 10.62 -2.44
CA GLY A 121 -13.37 11.32 -3.71
C GLY A 121 -14.17 12.60 -3.61
N GLU A 122 -13.91 13.55 -4.49
CA GLU A 122 -14.55 14.85 -4.48
C GLU A 122 -14.93 15.38 -5.86
N MET A 123 -15.90 16.27 -5.84
CA MET A 123 -16.40 17.00 -7.00
C MET A 123 -16.50 18.48 -6.64
N ILE A 124 -15.71 19.33 -7.29
CA ILE A 124 -15.88 20.78 -7.23
C ILE A 124 -17.03 21.14 -8.17
N THR A 125 -17.97 22.00 -7.76
CA THR A 125 -19.12 22.40 -8.56
C THR A 125 -19.35 23.90 -8.53
N ASN A 126 -20.00 24.44 -9.59
CA ASN A 126 -20.46 25.81 -9.71
C ASN A 126 -21.79 26.07 -8.97
N ILE A 127 -22.37 25.08 -8.30
CA ILE A 127 -23.63 25.22 -7.57
C ILE A 127 -23.35 25.47 -6.08
N PRO A 128 -24.00 26.46 -5.45
CA PRO A 128 -23.80 26.77 -4.03
C PRO A 128 -24.64 25.86 -3.12
N PHE A 129 -24.25 24.59 -3.00
CA PHE A 129 -24.88 23.70 -2.03
C PHE A 129 -24.67 24.16 -0.59
N VAL A 130 -25.64 23.90 0.27
CA VAL A 130 -25.54 24.19 1.70
C VAL A 130 -24.47 23.28 2.30
N ALA A 131 -23.52 23.86 3.05
CA ALA A 131 -22.43 23.11 3.64
C ALA A 131 -22.90 22.29 4.85
N ASP A 132 -22.44 21.05 4.92
CA ASP A 132 -22.54 20.21 6.11
C ASP A 132 -21.61 20.72 7.23
N LYS A 133 -21.85 20.24 8.46
CA LYS A 133 -21.02 20.59 9.62
C LYS A 133 -19.89 19.57 9.78
N PRO A 134 -18.65 20.01 10.05
CA PRO A 134 -17.56 19.11 10.40
C PRO A 134 -17.91 18.20 11.58
N VAL A 135 -17.38 16.96 11.54
CA VAL A 135 -17.48 16.02 12.65
C VAL A 135 -16.41 16.33 13.69
N GLU A 136 -16.79 16.26 14.97
CA GLU A 136 -15.89 16.51 16.09
C GLU A 136 -14.78 15.47 16.19
N ASP A 137 -13.52 15.89 16.40
CA ASP A 137 -12.40 14.97 16.67
C ASP A 137 -12.57 14.32 18.04
N THR A 138 -12.67 13.02 18.06
CA THR A 138 -12.84 12.21 19.26
C THR A 138 -11.64 11.30 19.57
N CYS A 139 -10.48 11.51 18.94
CA CYS A 139 -9.25 10.81 19.29
C CYS A 139 -8.77 11.09 20.73
N GLY A 140 -9.05 12.28 21.28
CA GLY A 140 -8.68 12.66 22.65
C GLY A 140 -7.21 12.32 22.96
N ASP A 141 -6.95 11.66 24.09
CA ASP A 141 -5.61 11.27 24.54
C ASP A 141 -5.13 9.93 23.96
N CYS A 142 -5.92 9.27 23.09
CA CYS A 142 -5.56 7.99 22.49
C CYS A 142 -4.26 8.10 21.67
N ARG A 143 -3.34 7.15 21.86
CA ARG A 143 -2.04 7.04 21.16
C ARG A 143 -1.80 5.70 20.49
N ILE A 144 -2.76 4.79 20.51
CA ILE A 144 -2.58 3.38 20.12
C ILE A 144 -1.96 3.23 18.72
N CYS A 145 -2.40 4.04 17.73
CA CYS A 145 -1.87 3.99 16.37
C CYS A 145 -0.43 4.51 16.26
N LEU A 146 -0.05 5.52 17.06
CA LEU A 146 1.30 6.06 17.11
C LEU A 146 2.26 4.99 17.69
N ASP A 147 1.88 4.39 18.82
CA ASP A 147 2.71 3.42 19.54
C ASP A 147 2.83 2.08 18.77
N ALA A 148 1.80 1.71 18.00
CA ALA A 148 1.80 0.51 17.17
C ALA A 148 2.54 0.68 15.82
N CYS A 149 2.90 1.91 15.42
CA CYS A 149 3.56 2.13 14.13
C CYS A 149 4.94 1.45 14.11
N PRO A 150 5.20 0.46 13.22
CA PRO A 150 6.42 -0.33 13.28
C PRO A 150 7.71 0.49 13.10
N THR A 151 7.60 1.64 12.46
CA THR A 151 8.73 2.50 12.07
C THR A 151 8.69 3.88 12.73
N GLY A 152 7.70 4.16 13.57
CA GLY A 152 7.50 5.48 14.15
C GLY A 152 7.16 6.57 13.12
N ALA A 153 6.61 6.19 11.97
CA ALA A 153 6.25 7.13 10.91
C ALA A 153 5.17 8.14 11.32
N LEU A 154 4.30 7.79 12.25
CA LEU A 154 3.35 8.72 12.87
C LEU A 154 4.06 9.48 13.98
N VAL A 155 4.52 10.69 13.66
CA VAL A 155 5.37 11.49 14.58
C VAL A 155 4.56 12.25 15.62
N GLN A 156 3.37 12.72 15.24
CA GLN A 156 2.40 13.40 16.08
C GLN A 156 1.00 13.14 15.52
N GLY A 157 -0.05 13.41 16.30
CA GLY A 157 -1.42 13.19 15.86
C GLY A 157 -1.73 13.80 14.48
N GLY A 158 -2.10 12.97 13.53
CA GLY A 158 -2.38 13.37 12.15
C GLY A 158 -1.17 13.69 11.26
N GLN A 159 0.06 13.70 11.80
CA GLN A 159 1.27 13.98 11.05
C GLN A 159 2.03 12.69 10.72
N LEU A 160 2.35 12.51 9.45
CA LEU A 160 3.02 11.34 8.92
C LEU A 160 4.34 11.70 8.25
N ASN A 161 5.45 11.09 8.69
CA ASN A 161 6.69 11.07 7.92
C ASN A 161 6.61 9.97 6.86
N ALA A 162 6.30 10.34 5.63
CA ALA A 162 6.14 9.39 4.52
C ALA A 162 7.42 8.56 4.29
N ASN A 163 8.61 9.13 4.45
CA ASN A 163 9.89 8.44 4.24
C ASN A 163 10.16 7.31 5.26
N GLN A 164 9.37 7.25 6.32
CA GLN A 164 9.40 6.16 7.30
C GLN A 164 8.16 5.25 7.20
N CYS A 165 7.12 5.65 6.47
CA CYS A 165 5.89 4.89 6.36
C CYS A 165 6.07 3.63 5.52
N LEU A 166 5.80 2.45 6.07
CA LEU A 166 5.88 1.19 5.32
C LEU A 166 4.93 1.14 4.13
N SER A 167 3.79 1.85 4.19
CA SER A 167 2.90 1.96 3.04
C SER A 167 3.61 2.65 1.86
N PHE A 168 4.26 3.77 2.11
CA PHE A 168 5.05 4.47 1.09
C PHE A 168 6.27 3.66 0.64
N LEU A 169 7.06 3.13 1.60
CA LEU A 169 8.28 2.38 1.32
C LEU A 169 8.03 1.10 0.50
N SER A 170 6.91 0.43 0.73
CA SER A 170 6.52 -0.76 -0.05
C SER A 170 6.36 -0.46 -1.54
N GLN A 171 6.10 0.79 -1.92
CA GLN A 171 5.84 1.25 -3.28
C GLN A 171 7.08 1.83 -3.99
N THR A 172 8.15 2.10 -3.27
CA THR A 172 9.40 2.64 -3.86
C THR A 172 10.08 1.62 -4.77
N LYS A 173 10.79 2.10 -5.79
CA LYS A 173 11.53 1.23 -6.75
C LYS A 173 12.98 0.97 -6.33
N VAL A 174 13.44 1.65 -5.28
CA VAL A 174 14.81 1.55 -4.78
C VAL A 174 14.98 0.42 -3.75
N SER A 175 16.21 0.04 -3.47
CA SER A 175 16.53 -0.84 -2.34
C SER A 175 16.11 -0.19 -1.02
N LEU A 176 15.61 -0.98 -0.09
CA LEU A 176 15.25 -0.51 1.26
C LEU A 176 16.42 -0.74 2.22
N ALA A 177 16.56 0.15 3.19
CA ALA A 177 17.48 -0.08 4.31
C ALA A 177 17.05 -1.32 5.13
N ASP A 178 18.01 -2.03 5.72
CA ASP A 178 17.76 -3.33 6.34
C ASP A 178 16.74 -3.27 7.48
N HIS A 179 16.76 -2.22 8.29
CA HIS A 179 15.78 -2.05 9.35
C HIS A 179 14.34 -1.91 8.82
N PHE A 180 14.13 -1.34 7.61
CA PHE A 180 12.83 -1.29 6.98
C PHE A 180 12.43 -2.64 6.37
N LYS A 181 13.37 -3.40 5.79
CA LYS A 181 13.11 -4.75 5.28
C LYS A 181 12.59 -5.66 6.39
N GLN A 182 13.20 -5.62 7.58
CA GLN A 182 12.75 -6.38 8.74
C GLN A 182 11.33 -5.98 9.17
N LYS A 183 11.03 -4.67 9.17
CA LYS A 183 9.70 -4.13 9.56
C LYS A 183 8.63 -4.35 8.49
N LEU A 184 9.01 -4.49 7.22
CA LEU A 184 8.09 -4.76 6.13
C LEU A 184 7.40 -6.13 6.30
N GLY A 185 8.15 -7.14 6.76
CA GLY A 185 7.61 -8.47 7.03
C GLY A 185 7.04 -9.12 5.78
N THR A 186 5.75 -9.47 5.80
CA THR A 186 5.06 -10.16 4.70
C THR A 186 4.27 -9.22 3.78
N ARG A 187 4.38 -7.91 3.95
CA ARG A 187 3.65 -6.91 3.17
C ARG A 187 4.19 -6.81 1.75
N LEU A 188 3.31 -6.96 0.78
CA LEU A 188 3.61 -6.76 -0.64
C LEU A 188 3.38 -5.31 -1.06
N TYR A 189 2.30 -4.71 -0.55
CA TYR A 189 1.89 -3.34 -0.82
C TYR A 189 1.12 -2.79 0.38
N GLY A 190 1.40 -1.54 0.75
CA GLY A 190 0.68 -0.86 1.80
C GLY A 190 0.99 -1.36 3.21
N CYS A 191 0.33 -0.77 4.19
CA CYS A 191 0.46 -1.12 5.60
C CYS A 191 -0.78 -0.68 6.38
N ASP A 192 -1.54 -1.61 6.93
CA ASP A 192 -2.79 -1.32 7.65
C ASP A 192 -2.59 -1.20 9.17
N THR A 193 -1.35 -1.24 9.68
CA THR A 193 -1.11 -1.39 11.13
C THR A 193 -1.83 -0.33 11.95
N CYS A 194 -1.71 0.95 11.58
CA CYS A 194 -2.32 2.05 12.33
C CYS A 194 -3.86 2.06 12.28
N GLN A 195 -4.44 1.53 11.19
CA GLN A 195 -5.89 1.38 11.06
C GLN A 195 -6.39 0.16 11.85
N LEU A 196 -5.69 -0.97 11.79
CA LEU A 196 -6.09 -2.21 12.47
C LEU A 196 -6.13 -2.10 13.98
N VAL A 197 -5.27 -1.28 14.58
CA VAL A 197 -5.24 -1.08 16.03
C VAL A 197 -6.20 0.03 16.51
N CYS A 198 -6.79 0.78 15.57
CA CYS A 198 -7.68 1.89 15.91
C CYS A 198 -8.97 1.38 16.56
N PRO A 199 -9.37 1.91 17.73
CA PRO A 199 -10.63 1.52 18.38
C PRO A 199 -11.87 1.73 17.51
N TYR A 200 -11.89 2.75 16.65
CA TYR A 200 -12.99 3.04 15.72
C TYR A 200 -13.13 1.99 14.61
N ASN A 201 -12.11 1.18 14.38
CA ASN A 201 -12.11 0.12 13.38
C ASN A 201 -12.46 -1.25 13.95
N LYS A 202 -12.74 -1.34 15.26
CA LYS A 202 -13.20 -2.59 15.86
C LYS A 202 -14.54 -3.00 15.26
N GLN A 203 -14.60 -4.25 14.76
CA GLN A 203 -15.79 -4.84 14.15
C GLN A 203 -16.26 -4.19 12.82
N VAL A 204 -15.52 -3.22 12.30
CA VAL A 204 -15.79 -2.66 10.96
C VAL A 204 -15.42 -3.71 9.92
N ASP A 205 -16.41 -4.15 9.14
CA ASP A 205 -16.23 -5.06 8.03
C ASP A 205 -17.47 -4.99 7.14
N PHE A 206 -17.41 -4.17 6.10
CA PHE A 206 -18.55 -3.90 5.23
C PHE A 206 -18.28 -4.40 3.81
N HIS A 207 -19.23 -5.14 3.27
CA HIS A 207 -19.25 -5.72 1.94
C HIS A 207 -20.40 -5.09 1.13
N LEU A 208 -20.31 -3.78 0.89
CA LEU A 208 -21.36 -2.97 0.26
C LEU A 208 -21.19 -2.83 -1.26
N HIS A 209 -20.00 -3.08 -1.78
CA HIS A 209 -19.61 -2.85 -3.17
C HIS A 209 -18.91 -4.08 -3.72
N GLU A 210 -19.50 -4.71 -4.74
CA GLU A 210 -18.96 -5.94 -5.37
C GLU A 210 -17.58 -5.71 -5.95
N GLU A 211 -17.31 -4.50 -6.47
CA GLU A 211 -16.02 -4.13 -7.04
C GLU A 211 -14.87 -4.22 -6.03
N PHE A 212 -15.17 -4.05 -4.74
CA PHE A 212 -14.17 -4.11 -3.67
C PHE A 212 -14.07 -5.48 -2.99
N GLU A 213 -14.87 -6.47 -3.42
CA GLU A 213 -14.75 -7.82 -2.86
C GLU A 213 -13.38 -8.42 -3.16
N PRO A 214 -12.64 -8.88 -2.14
CA PRO A 214 -11.31 -9.41 -2.35
C PRO A 214 -11.32 -10.84 -2.87
N ASP A 215 -10.52 -11.10 -3.92
CA ASP A 215 -10.09 -12.47 -4.22
C ASP A 215 -8.98 -12.87 -3.22
N PRO A 216 -9.18 -13.91 -2.38
CA PRO A 216 -8.21 -14.33 -1.38
C PRO A 216 -6.85 -14.73 -1.96
N GLU A 217 -6.80 -15.29 -3.18
CA GLU A 217 -5.56 -15.69 -3.87
C GLU A 217 -4.82 -14.49 -4.49
N VAL A 218 -5.51 -13.37 -4.68
CA VAL A 218 -4.93 -12.10 -5.12
C VAL A 218 -4.51 -11.25 -3.91
N ALA A 219 -5.34 -11.15 -2.89
CA ALA A 219 -5.05 -10.40 -1.67
C ALA A 219 -3.91 -11.01 -0.84
N LYS A 220 -3.78 -12.36 -0.86
CA LYS A 220 -2.71 -13.12 -0.18
C LYS A 220 -2.03 -14.13 -1.12
N PRO A 221 -1.31 -13.67 -2.14
CA PRO A 221 -0.73 -14.54 -3.15
C PRO A 221 0.45 -15.36 -2.60
N LEU A 222 0.69 -16.51 -3.23
CA LEU A 222 1.92 -17.28 -3.06
C LEU A 222 3.13 -16.46 -3.53
N LEU A 223 4.19 -16.42 -2.72
CA LEU A 223 5.36 -15.57 -2.96
C LEU A 223 6.25 -16.09 -4.09
N LYS A 224 6.60 -17.38 -4.10
CA LYS A 224 7.51 -17.95 -5.11
C LYS A 224 7.01 -17.76 -6.55
N PRO A 225 5.73 -18.05 -6.88
CA PRO A 225 5.21 -17.81 -8.23
C PRO A 225 5.28 -16.35 -8.68
N MET A 226 5.27 -15.39 -7.75
CA MET A 226 5.42 -13.98 -8.11
C MET A 226 6.79 -13.67 -8.72
N LEU A 227 7.84 -14.41 -8.37
CA LEU A 227 9.20 -14.16 -8.88
C LEU A 227 9.38 -14.65 -10.32
N GLN A 228 8.64 -15.67 -10.72
CA GLN A 228 8.76 -16.35 -12.02
C GLN A 228 7.80 -15.79 -13.09
N LYS A 229 6.81 -14.96 -12.70
CA LYS A 229 5.81 -14.41 -13.64
C LYS A 229 6.39 -13.39 -14.61
N SER A 230 6.04 -13.53 -15.88
CA SER A 230 6.24 -12.51 -16.91
C SER A 230 5.49 -11.20 -16.59
N ASN A 231 5.82 -10.13 -17.29
CA ASN A 231 5.11 -8.85 -17.17
C ASN A 231 3.61 -9.00 -17.51
N ARG A 232 3.29 -9.83 -18.50
CA ARG A 232 1.92 -10.10 -18.94
C ARG A 232 1.12 -10.82 -17.85
N GLU A 233 1.61 -11.97 -17.37
CA GLU A 233 0.94 -12.73 -16.30
C GLU A 233 0.78 -11.94 -15.00
N PHE A 234 1.77 -11.08 -14.69
CA PHE A 234 1.69 -10.23 -13.52
C PHE A 234 0.59 -9.18 -13.65
N ARG A 235 0.45 -8.58 -14.84
CA ARG A 235 -0.61 -7.62 -15.16
C ARG A 235 -1.99 -8.30 -15.20
N GLU A 236 -2.09 -9.47 -15.79
CA GLU A 236 -3.34 -10.24 -15.84
C GLU A 236 -3.86 -10.55 -14.42
N LYS A 237 -2.95 -10.91 -13.48
CA LYS A 237 -3.33 -11.26 -12.12
C LYS A 237 -3.55 -10.06 -11.19
N PHE A 238 -2.74 -9.02 -11.29
CA PHE A 238 -2.69 -7.92 -10.31
C PHE A 238 -2.98 -6.55 -10.90
N GLY A 239 -3.17 -6.45 -12.22
CA GLY A 239 -3.26 -5.16 -12.93
C GLY A 239 -4.50 -4.33 -12.59
N HIS A 240 -5.55 -4.98 -12.08
CA HIS A 240 -6.78 -4.33 -11.62
C HIS A 240 -6.66 -3.71 -10.22
N LEU A 241 -5.61 -4.05 -9.46
CA LEU A 241 -5.41 -3.54 -8.11
C LEU A 241 -4.79 -2.14 -8.12
N SER A 242 -5.23 -1.26 -7.24
CA SER A 242 -4.55 0.01 -6.98
C SER A 242 -3.07 -0.19 -6.59
N GLY A 243 -2.72 -1.31 -5.97
CA GLY A 243 -1.36 -1.68 -5.60
C GLY A 243 -0.42 -1.98 -6.78
N PHE A 244 -0.92 -2.04 -8.01
CA PHE A 244 -0.11 -2.33 -9.20
C PHE A 244 0.41 -1.06 -9.93
N TRP A 245 0.03 0.14 -9.54
CA TRP A 245 0.36 1.38 -10.23
C TRP A 245 1.87 1.61 -10.49
N ARG A 246 2.74 1.10 -9.64
CA ARG A 246 4.21 1.12 -9.83
C ARG A 246 4.75 -0.07 -10.62
N GLY A 247 3.87 -1.00 -11.04
CA GLY A 247 4.23 -2.22 -11.74
C GLY A 247 4.79 -3.31 -10.82
N LYS A 248 5.32 -4.37 -11.42
CA LYS A 248 5.74 -5.58 -10.68
C LYS A 248 6.99 -5.41 -9.81
N ASN A 249 7.88 -4.45 -10.13
CA ASN A 249 9.20 -4.37 -9.48
C ASN A 249 9.14 -4.23 -7.95
N PRO A 250 8.40 -3.26 -7.37
CA PRO A 250 8.27 -3.18 -5.92
C PRO A 250 7.65 -4.43 -5.30
N LEU A 251 6.66 -5.02 -5.97
CA LEU A 251 5.95 -6.20 -5.47
C LEU A 251 6.86 -7.43 -5.43
N GLN A 252 7.69 -7.65 -6.45
CA GLN A 252 8.67 -8.74 -6.47
C GLN A 252 9.77 -8.53 -5.43
N ARG A 253 10.31 -7.29 -5.29
CA ARG A 253 11.23 -6.96 -4.21
C ARG A 253 10.64 -7.30 -2.83
N ASN A 254 9.40 -6.91 -2.59
CA ASN A 254 8.73 -7.16 -1.32
C ASN A 254 8.42 -8.66 -1.12
N ALA A 255 8.13 -9.41 -2.20
CA ALA A 255 7.98 -10.85 -2.14
C ALA A 255 9.28 -11.56 -1.72
N ILE A 256 10.43 -11.12 -2.24
CA ILE A 256 11.75 -11.62 -1.83
C ILE A 256 12.02 -11.33 -0.35
N ILE A 257 11.73 -10.10 0.11
CA ILE A 257 11.85 -9.71 1.52
C ILE A 257 10.96 -10.58 2.41
N ALA A 258 9.73 -10.87 1.98
CA ALA A 258 8.81 -11.73 2.71
C ALA A 258 9.30 -13.19 2.81
N LEU A 259 9.90 -13.74 1.74
CA LEU A 259 10.52 -15.07 1.78
C LEU A 259 11.69 -15.14 2.78
N ALA A 260 12.51 -14.09 2.82
CA ALA A 260 13.57 -13.95 3.81
C ALA A 260 13.02 -13.85 5.25
N HIS A 261 11.95 -13.08 5.45
CA HIS A 261 11.26 -12.95 6.74
C HIS A 261 10.75 -14.30 7.26
N PHE A 262 10.23 -15.17 6.39
CA PHE A 262 9.82 -16.52 6.73
C PHE A 262 10.98 -17.50 6.92
N LYS A 263 12.21 -17.13 6.56
CA LYS A 263 13.37 -18.03 6.44
C LYS A 263 13.01 -19.28 5.61
N ASP A 264 12.34 -19.07 4.49
CA ASP A 264 11.78 -20.15 3.66
C ASP A 264 12.86 -20.84 2.83
N ASP A 265 13.42 -21.93 3.33
CA ASP A 265 14.44 -22.72 2.65
C ASP A 265 14.01 -23.23 1.26
N SER A 266 12.70 -23.45 1.07
CA SER A 266 12.16 -23.87 -0.22
C SER A 266 12.24 -22.81 -1.31
N ALA A 267 12.58 -21.56 -0.95
CA ALA A 267 12.75 -20.45 -1.89
C ALA A 267 14.19 -20.34 -2.43
N VAL A 268 15.14 -21.11 -1.92
CA VAL A 268 16.56 -20.97 -2.26
C VAL A 268 16.83 -21.11 -3.77
N ASP A 269 16.22 -22.07 -4.45
CA ASP A 269 16.45 -22.26 -5.88
C ASP A 269 15.92 -21.10 -6.73
N VAL A 270 14.68 -20.65 -6.47
CA VAL A 270 14.10 -19.53 -7.20
C VAL A 270 14.85 -18.21 -6.92
N LEU A 271 15.36 -18.02 -5.70
CA LEU A 271 16.19 -16.86 -5.37
C LEU A 271 17.54 -16.91 -6.10
N LYS A 272 18.15 -18.09 -6.23
CA LYS A 272 19.37 -18.29 -7.03
C LYS A 272 19.14 -17.95 -8.50
N GLU A 273 18.04 -18.43 -9.10
CA GLU A 273 17.64 -18.07 -10.48
C GLU A 273 17.50 -16.57 -10.63
N VAL A 274 16.79 -15.90 -9.70
CA VAL A 274 16.63 -14.44 -9.71
C VAL A 274 17.98 -13.70 -9.66
N ILE A 275 18.95 -14.17 -8.88
CA ILE A 275 20.29 -13.55 -8.83
C ILE A 275 21.02 -13.69 -10.17
N LEU A 276 20.90 -14.82 -10.82
CA LEU A 276 21.66 -15.11 -12.05
C LEU A 276 20.99 -14.52 -13.31
N GLU A 277 19.66 -14.51 -13.37
CA GLU A 277 18.91 -14.24 -14.61
C GLU A 277 18.20 -12.89 -14.64
N ASP A 278 17.90 -12.27 -13.48
CA ASP A 278 17.19 -11.00 -13.47
C ASP A 278 18.13 -9.84 -13.86
N ILE A 279 17.67 -8.98 -14.78
CA ILE A 279 18.46 -7.84 -15.26
C ILE A 279 18.45 -6.62 -14.30
N ARG A 280 17.62 -6.66 -13.25
CA ARG A 280 17.39 -5.52 -12.36
C ARG A 280 18.29 -5.62 -11.12
N PRO A 281 19.26 -4.71 -10.95
CA PRO A 281 20.22 -4.77 -9.83
C PRO A 281 19.55 -4.84 -8.46
N VAL A 282 18.50 -4.04 -8.22
CA VAL A 282 17.77 -4.01 -6.93
C VAL A 282 17.12 -5.37 -6.60
N ILE A 283 16.62 -6.08 -7.60
CA ILE A 283 15.99 -7.40 -7.41
C ILE A 283 17.06 -8.44 -7.08
N ARG A 284 18.18 -8.46 -7.83
CA ARG A 284 19.34 -9.35 -7.60
C ARG A 284 19.95 -9.11 -6.21
N GLU A 285 20.22 -7.85 -5.85
CA GLU A 285 20.71 -7.44 -4.52
C GLU A 285 19.77 -7.94 -3.42
N THR A 286 18.46 -7.73 -3.59
CA THR A 286 17.48 -8.16 -2.59
C THR A 286 17.46 -9.69 -2.43
N ALA A 287 17.62 -10.45 -3.52
CA ALA A 287 17.67 -11.91 -3.48
C ALA A 287 18.97 -12.44 -2.81
N ILE A 288 20.12 -11.81 -3.05
CA ILE A 288 21.38 -12.12 -2.35
C ILE A 288 21.19 -11.94 -0.84
N ARG A 289 20.68 -10.80 -0.43
CA ARG A 289 20.39 -10.50 0.99
C ARG A 289 19.41 -11.49 1.59
N ALA A 290 18.38 -11.88 0.83
CA ALA A 290 17.38 -12.87 1.28
C ALA A 290 18.03 -14.22 1.59
N LEU A 291 18.94 -14.71 0.75
CA LEU A 291 19.70 -15.94 1.02
C LEU A 291 20.54 -15.80 2.30
N GLY A 292 21.14 -14.62 2.54
CA GLY A 292 21.86 -14.34 3.78
C GLY A 292 20.99 -14.32 5.05
N GLU A 293 19.70 -14.00 4.94
CA GLU A 293 18.74 -13.99 6.06
C GLU A 293 18.08 -15.37 6.31
N ILE A 294 17.92 -16.19 5.28
CA ILE A 294 17.37 -17.55 5.39
C ILE A 294 18.25 -18.43 6.30
N GLN A 295 19.56 -18.29 6.22
CA GLN A 295 20.56 -18.90 7.11
C GLN A 295 20.50 -20.44 7.19
N THR A 296 20.16 -21.12 6.09
CA THR A 296 20.30 -22.57 5.96
C THR A 296 21.59 -22.92 5.22
N GLU A 297 22.08 -24.16 5.40
CA GLU A 297 23.25 -24.65 4.66
C GLU A 297 22.99 -24.63 3.14
N ARG A 298 21.76 -24.92 2.71
CA ARG A 298 21.36 -24.84 1.31
C ARG A 298 21.46 -23.42 0.74
N ALA A 299 21.04 -22.42 1.53
CA ALA A 299 21.15 -21.02 1.12
C ALA A 299 22.62 -20.56 1.08
N ARG A 300 23.45 -21.02 2.01
CA ARG A 300 24.91 -20.77 1.99
C ARG A 300 25.55 -21.33 0.72
N LEU A 301 25.29 -22.61 0.40
CA LEU A 301 25.83 -23.26 -0.81
C LEU A 301 25.32 -22.58 -2.10
N ALA A 302 24.09 -22.03 -2.08
CA ALA A 302 23.59 -21.26 -3.20
C ALA A 302 24.38 -19.95 -3.38
N LEU A 303 24.70 -19.26 -2.30
CA LEU A 303 25.55 -18.04 -2.32
C LEU A 303 26.97 -18.37 -2.83
N ASP A 304 27.58 -19.45 -2.38
CA ASP A 304 28.90 -19.88 -2.85
C ASP A 304 28.89 -20.10 -4.38
N LYS A 305 27.88 -20.82 -4.91
CA LYS A 305 27.74 -21.06 -6.37
C LYS A 305 27.47 -19.78 -7.16
N VAL A 306 26.70 -18.84 -6.60
CA VAL A 306 26.41 -17.56 -7.24
C VAL A 306 27.65 -16.68 -7.27
N SER A 307 28.53 -16.73 -6.23
CA SER A 307 29.77 -15.97 -6.17
C SER A 307 30.76 -16.34 -7.30
N GLU A 308 30.69 -17.57 -7.82
CA GLU A 308 31.52 -18.04 -8.94
C GLU A 308 31.07 -17.49 -10.31
N GLN A 309 29.82 -17.00 -10.41
CA GLN A 309 29.20 -16.62 -11.68
C GLN A 309 28.91 -15.12 -11.80
N VAL A 310 28.74 -14.42 -10.68
CA VAL A 310 28.47 -12.98 -10.65
C VAL A 310 29.78 -12.20 -10.78
N THR A 311 29.82 -11.28 -11.73
CA THR A 311 31.03 -10.48 -12.04
C THR A 311 30.91 -9.01 -11.66
N GLU A 312 29.70 -8.53 -11.37
CA GLU A 312 29.42 -7.13 -11.02
C GLU A 312 29.87 -6.82 -9.58
N ALA A 313 30.84 -5.92 -9.43
CA ALA A 313 31.45 -5.58 -8.15
C ALA A 313 30.45 -5.26 -7.02
N PRO A 314 29.36 -4.47 -7.24
CA PRO A 314 28.38 -4.20 -6.17
C PRO A 314 27.65 -5.46 -5.69
N LEU A 315 27.40 -6.44 -6.56
CA LEU A 315 26.74 -7.68 -6.18
C LEU A 315 27.69 -8.63 -5.48
N ILE A 316 28.97 -8.66 -5.88
CA ILE A 316 30.03 -9.41 -5.18
C ILE A 316 30.13 -8.94 -3.73
N GLU A 317 30.18 -7.63 -3.50
CA GLU A 317 30.21 -7.06 -2.15
C GLU A 317 28.99 -7.49 -1.31
N GLU A 318 27.80 -7.53 -1.90
CA GLU A 318 26.59 -7.98 -1.21
C GLU A 318 26.61 -9.51 -0.93
N ILE A 319 27.21 -10.32 -1.80
CA ILE A 319 27.39 -11.76 -1.57
C ILE A 319 28.35 -11.98 -0.39
N GLU A 320 29.45 -11.24 -0.34
CA GLU A 320 30.41 -11.31 0.78
C GLU A 320 29.77 -10.94 2.12
N LYS A 321 28.97 -9.86 2.14
CA LYS A 321 28.18 -9.46 3.32
C LYS A 321 27.17 -10.55 3.73
N ALA A 322 26.49 -11.17 2.76
CA ALA A 322 25.55 -12.24 3.03
C ALA A 322 26.25 -13.50 3.60
N LEU A 323 27.39 -13.88 3.03
CA LEU A 323 28.20 -15.02 3.53
C LEU A 323 28.81 -14.75 4.92
N ALA A 324 29.18 -13.50 5.23
CA ALA A 324 29.69 -13.14 6.55
C ALA A 324 28.69 -13.44 7.69
N LYS A 325 27.38 -13.34 7.43
CA LYS A 325 26.34 -13.69 8.41
C LYS A 325 26.38 -15.16 8.84
N TYR A 326 26.75 -16.07 7.93
CA TYR A 326 26.92 -17.49 8.25
C TYR A 326 28.16 -17.79 9.11
N ARG A 327 29.19 -16.92 9.06
CA ARG A 327 30.38 -17.06 9.90
C ARG A 327 30.12 -16.61 11.33
N GLN A 328 29.30 -15.57 11.51
CA GLN A 328 28.93 -15.01 12.82
C GLN A 328 27.96 -15.91 13.61
N GLY A 329 27.06 -16.61 12.92
CA GLY A 329 26.10 -17.55 13.56
C GLY A 329 26.67 -18.87 14.06
N LYS A 330 27.96 -19.16 13.79
CA LYS A 330 28.66 -20.39 14.30
C LYS A 330 29.33 -20.19 15.65
N ILE A 331 29.23 -19.01 16.26
CA ILE A 331 29.91 -18.67 17.53
C ILE A 331 28.92 -18.64 18.72
N SER A 332 27.67 -19.08 18.53
CA SER A 332 26.69 -19.17 19.65
C SER A 332 26.22 -20.60 19.88
#